data_599fcbf8db2f442539589a9e55e92c2e
#
_entry.id   599fcbf8db2f442539589a9e55e92c2e
#
_cell.length_a   1.000
_cell.length_b   1.000
_cell.length_c   1.000
_cell.angle_alpha   90.00
_cell.angle_beta   90.00
_cell.angle_gamma   90.00
#
_symmetry.space_group_name_H-M   'P 1'
#
loop_
_entity.id
_entity.type
_entity.pdbx_description
1 polymer ?
#
loop_
_entity_poly.entity_id
_entity_poly.type
_entity_poly.pdbx_seq_one_letter_code
_entity_poly.pdbx_strand_id
1 'polypeptide(L)'
;MTNFTDIIKNRFLEEFTAITITDALVAIALAFALSVFIVYVYRMTYGGVSYSKSFAKCLIMLSMVTAVVILVISSNVVLSLGMVGALSIVRFRTAIMEPADTAFMFWAIATGIICGAGYVALAVLMTLLVGLLFVAVHVLGKNHKRDSYMVVLRCEPECDAAKLLRGFPHYRLKNKNITAGATELVAEVELSQKDMDRLESLRDKEGVLEITVMHSVSGSVL
;
A
#
# COMPACT_ATOMS: atom_id res chain seq x y z
N MET A 1 -9.85 58.78 4.24
CA MET A 1 -8.50 58.10 4.18
C MET A 1 -8.67 56.75 4.79
N THR A 2 -8.79 55.71 4.00
CA THR A 2 -8.86 54.36 4.49
C THR A 2 -7.48 53.94 5.01
N ASN A 3 -7.34 53.86 6.33
CA ASN A 3 -6.10 53.46 6.93
C ASN A 3 -5.76 51.99 6.51
N PHE A 4 -4.47 51.74 6.20
CA PHE A 4 -3.95 50.40 5.87
C PHE A 4 -4.41 49.36 6.92
N THR A 5 -4.54 49.78 8.19
CA THR A 5 -5.07 48.97 9.28
C THR A 5 -6.55 48.62 9.09
N ASP A 6 -7.35 49.52 8.49
CA ASP A 6 -8.80 49.26 8.27
C ASP A 6 -8.99 48.33 7.06
N ILE A 7 -8.10 48.38 6.05
CA ILE A 7 -8.11 47.48 4.91
C ILE A 7 -7.74 46.08 5.35
N ILE A 8 -6.70 45.95 6.18
CA ILE A 8 -6.30 44.66 6.75
C ILE A 8 -7.40 44.10 7.65
N LYS A 9 -7.99 44.96 8.52
CA LYS A 9 -9.01 44.55 9.43
C LYS A 9 -10.30 44.11 8.71
N ASN A 10 -10.70 44.82 7.66
CA ASN A 10 -11.90 44.46 6.88
C ASN A 10 -11.62 43.18 6.04
N ARG A 11 -10.46 43.07 5.42
CA ARG A 11 -10.06 41.81 4.77
C ARG A 11 -9.99 40.64 5.74
N PHE A 12 -9.46 40.89 6.96
CA PHE A 12 -9.43 39.89 8.02
C PHE A 12 -10.81 39.50 8.50
N LEU A 13 -11.75 40.46 8.57
CA LEU A 13 -13.13 40.20 9.01
C LEU A 13 -14.01 39.61 7.90
N GLU A 14 -13.72 39.91 6.62
CA GLU A 14 -14.42 39.30 5.47
C GLU A 14 -13.94 37.84 5.20
N GLU A 15 -12.70 37.52 5.50
CA GLU A 15 -12.18 36.15 5.46
C GLU A 15 -12.67 35.27 6.64
N PHE A 16 -13.18 35.88 7.70
CA PHE A 16 -13.97 35.22 8.76
C PHE A 16 -15.44 34.97 8.31
N THR A 17 -15.65 34.62 7.05
CA THR A 17 -16.91 34.01 6.66
C THR A 17 -17.07 32.75 7.48
N ALA A 18 -17.96 32.84 8.45
CA ALA A 18 -18.25 31.78 9.39
C ALA A 18 -18.45 30.48 8.62
N ILE A 19 -17.57 29.49 8.88
CA ILE A 19 -17.79 28.13 8.38
C ILE A 19 -19.21 27.76 8.76
N THR A 20 -20.05 27.60 7.77
CA THR A 20 -21.41 27.18 8.02
C THR A 20 -21.37 25.70 8.43
N ILE A 21 -22.16 25.33 9.42
CA ILE A 21 -22.25 23.92 9.87
C ILE A 21 -22.56 22.99 8.67
N THR A 22 -23.31 23.51 7.69
CA THR A 22 -23.62 22.80 6.45
C THR A 22 -22.36 22.49 5.64
N ASP A 23 -21.40 23.42 5.53
CA ASP A 23 -20.16 23.22 4.79
C ASP A 23 -19.29 22.15 5.46
N ALA A 24 -19.23 22.18 6.78
CA ALA A 24 -18.53 21.17 7.56
C ALA A 24 -19.15 19.77 7.37
N LEU A 25 -20.47 19.67 7.41
CA LEU A 25 -21.17 18.41 7.20
C LEU A 25 -20.96 17.87 5.78
N VAL A 26 -21.03 18.74 4.77
CA VAL A 26 -20.79 18.37 3.36
C VAL A 26 -19.35 17.90 3.17
N ALA A 27 -18.37 18.61 3.71
CA ALA A 27 -16.96 18.25 3.60
C ALA A 27 -16.68 16.86 4.24
N ILE A 28 -17.22 16.61 5.44
CA ILE A 28 -17.06 15.34 6.14
C ILE A 28 -17.76 14.20 5.39
N ALA A 29 -18.99 14.42 4.94
CA ALA A 29 -19.77 13.42 4.21
C ALA A 29 -19.09 13.06 2.87
N LEU A 30 -18.57 14.07 2.16
CA LEU A 30 -17.82 13.87 0.93
C LEU A 30 -16.52 13.12 1.18
N ALA A 31 -15.72 13.53 2.18
CA ALA A 31 -14.49 12.84 2.57
C ALA A 31 -14.75 11.39 2.95
N PHE A 32 -15.83 11.12 3.68
CA PHE A 32 -16.26 9.75 4.00
C PHE A 32 -16.60 8.95 2.74
N ALA A 33 -17.42 9.47 1.84
CA ALA A 33 -17.84 8.78 0.62
C ALA A 33 -16.63 8.46 -0.28
N LEU A 34 -15.71 9.42 -0.48
CA LEU A 34 -14.52 9.22 -1.28
C LEU A 34 -13.51 8.28 -0.60
N SER A 35 -13.39 8.32 0.73
CA SER A 35 -12.52 7.39 1.45
C SER A 35 -13.02 5.94 1.39
N VAL A 36 -14.33 5.72 1.36
CA VAL A 36 -14.90 4.38 1.10
C VAL A 36 -14.51 3.87 -0.28
N PHE A 37 -14.51 4.76 -1.30
CA PHE A 37 -14.00 4.40 -2.63
C PHE A 37 -12.50 4.06 -2.60
N ILE A 38 -11.68 4.82 -1.87
CA ILE A 38 -10.25 4.51 -1.68
C ILE A 38 -10.06 3.13 -1.06
N VAL A 39 -10.83 2.81 -0.01
CA VAL A 39 -10.81 1.48 0.63
C VAL A 39 -11.26 0.38 -0.31
N TYR A 40 -12.24 0.64 -1.18
CA TYR A 40 -12.64 -0.31 -2.20
C TYR A 40 -11.51 -0.63 -3.18
N VAL A 41 -10.81 0.41 -3.68
CA VAL A 41 -9.62 0.25 -4.54
C VAL A 41 -8.51 -0.49 -3.80
N TYR A 42 -8.23 -0.13 -2.53
CA TYR A 42 -7.27 -0.82 -1.66
C TYR A 42 -7.59 -2.33 -1.56
N ARG A 43 -8.85 -2.67 -1.31
CA ARG A 43 -9.29 -4.08 -1.24
C ARG A 43 -9.11 -4.83 -2.56
N MET A 44 -9.33 -4.16 -3.70
CA MET A 44 -9.09 -4.76 -5.02
C MET A 44 -7.61 -5.01 -5.29
N THR A 45 -6.76 -4.08 -4.87
CA THR A 45 -5.31 -4.12 -5.10
C THR A 45 -4.63 -5.11 -4.15
N TYR A 46 -5.09 -5.19 -2.89
CA TYR A 46 -4.58 -6.07 -1.85
C TYR A 46 -5.57 -7.19 -1.52
N GLY A 47 -5.73 -8.14 -2.44
CA GLY A 47 -6.49 -9.35 -2.19
C GLY A 47 -5.66 -10.38 -1.43
N GLY A 48 -6.21 -11.01 -0.35
CA GLY A 48 -5.57 -12.12 0.35
C GLY A 48 -4.92 -11.76 1.68
N VAL A 49 -3.73 -12.32 1.94
CA VAL A 49 -3.06 -12.27 3.26
C VAL A 49 -2.57 -10.86 3.64
N SER A 50 -2.27 -10.01 2.65
CA SER A 50 -1.76 -8.65 2.90
C SER A 50 -2.86 -7.61 3.20
N TYR A 51 -4.14 -7.94 3.09
CA TYR A 51 -5.22 -7.01 3.37
C TYR A 51 -5.43 -6.80 4.87
N SER A 52 -5.19 -5.58 5.37
CA SER A 52 -5.43 -5.21 6.76
C SER A 52 -6.75 -4.44 6.93
N LYS A 53 -7.73 -5.06 7.62
CA LYS A 53 -9.00 -4.39 7.97
C LYS A 53 -8.79 -3.17 8.87
N SER A 54 -7.76 -3.20 9.71
CA SER A 54 -7.41 -2.11 10.62
C SER A 54 -6.89 -0.90 9.83
N PHE A 55 -6.05 -1.15 8.85
CA PHE A 55 -5.52 -0.12 7.97
C PHE A 55 -6.61 0.52 7.09
N ALA A 56 -7.53 -0.28 6.55
CA ALA A 56 -8.69 0.24 5.81
C ALA A 56 -9.53 1.23 6.62
N LYS A 57 -9.78 0.94 7.90
CA LYS A 57 -10.46 1.88 8.81
C LYS A 57 -9.63 3.15 9.06
N CYS A 58 -8.31 2.99 9.17
CA CYS A 58 -7.39 4.12 9.34
C CYS A 58 -7.44 5.09 8.15
N LEU A 59 -7.52 4.59 6.90
CA LEU A 59 -7.65 5.42 5.71
C LEU A 59 -8.92 6.30 5.74
N ILE A 60 -10.06 5.74 6.17
CA ILE A 60 -11.32 6.49 6.29
C ILE A 60 -11.17 7.60 7.34
N MET A 61 -10.69 7.23 8.53
CA MET A 61 -10.52 8.20 9.62
C MET A 61 -9.53 9.30 9.25
N LEU A 62 -8.44 8.95 8.58
CA LEU A 62 -7.40 9.89 8.16
C LEU A 62 -7.95 10.93 7.19
N SER A 63 -8.72 10.52 6.18
CA SER A 63 -9.35 11.42 5.22
C SER A 63 -10.34 12.38 5.90
N MET A 64 -11.21 11.85 6.80
CA MET A 64 -12.19 12.68 7.51
C MET A 64 -11.52 13.67 8.45
N VAL A 65 -10.54 13.24 9.24
CA VAL A 65 -9.80 14.12 10.17
C VAL A 65 -9.07 15.21 9.39
N THR A 66 -8.44 14.85 8.28
CA THR A 66 -7.72 15.81 7.42
C THR A 66 -8.70 16.85 6.84
N ALA A 67 -9.91 16.43 6.41
CA ALA A 67 -10.91 17.35 5.89
C ALA A 67 -11.35 18.37 6.94
N VAL A 68 -11.60 17.92 8.18
CA VAL A 68 -11.96 18.81 9.30
C VAL A 68 -10.83 19.79 9.62
N VAL A 69 -9.60 19.27 9.69
CA VAL A 69 -8.41 20.09 9.98
C VAL A 69 -8.24 21.19 8.94
N ILE A 70 -8.32 20.85 7.65
CA ILE A 70 -8.16 21.83 6.55
C ILE A 70 -9.31 22.83 6.53
N LEU A 71 -10.54 22.40 6.80
CA LEU A 71 -11.67 23.30 6.88
C LEU A 71 -11.45 24.39 7.95
N VAL A 72 -10.93 24.03 9.12
CA VAL A 72 -10.61 24.97 10.20
C VAL A 72 -9.41 25.85 9.85
N ILE A 73 -8.38 25.29 9.19
CA ILE A 73 -7.18 26.03 8.76
C ILE A 73 -7.55 27.07 7.69
N SER A 74 -8.40 26.73 6.75
CA SER A 74 -8.82 27.64 5.66
C SER A 74 -9.63 28.83 6.16
N SER A 75 -10.25 28.73 7.34
CA SER A 75 -11.03 29.81 7.93
C SER A 75 -10.21 30.81 8.75
N ASN A 76 -8.98 30.49 9.15
CA ASN A 76 -8.18 31.35 10.01
C ASN A 76 -6.69 31.21 9.80
N VAL A 77 -6.06 32.25 9.26
CA VAL A 77 -4.61 32.29 8.94
C VAL A 77 -3.73 32.11 10.20
N VAL A 78 -4.15 32.65 11.36
CA VAL A 78 -3.40 32.51 12.60
C VAL A 78 -3.43 31.07 13.11
N LEU A 79 -4.60 30.43 13.02
CA LEU A 79 -4.76 29.01 13.35
C LEU A 79 -3.94 28.13 12.39
N SER A 80 -3.87 28.49 11.10
CA SER A 80 -3.11 27.74 10.11
C SER A 80 -1.61 27.70 10.45
N LEU A 81 -1.04 28.85 10.81
CA LEU A 81 0.36 28.94 11.24
C LEU A 81 0.63 28.15 12.52
N GLY A 82 -0.26 28.23 13.51
CA GLY A 82 -0.18 27.44 14.73
C GLY A 82 -0.23 25.93 14.49
N MET A 83 -1.10 25.50 13.58
CA MET A 83 -1.31 24.09 13.28
C MET A 83 -0.15 23.48 12.46
N VAL A 84 0.46 24.23 11.52
CA VAL A 84 1.67 23.83 10.83
C VAL A 84 2.79 23.60 11.84
N GLY A 85 2.95 24.50 12.83
CA GLY A 85 3.90 24.33 13.92
C GLY A 85 3.61 23.09 14.78
N ALA A 86 2.35 22.86 15.14
CA ALA A 86 1.94 21.71 15.95
C ALA A 86 2.15 20.38 15.20
N LEU A 87 1.79 20.31 13.90
CA LEU A 87 1.97 19.11 13.07
C LEU A 87 3.44 18.77 12.83
N SER A 88 4.34 19.76 12.82
CA SER A 88 5.77 19.53 12.65
C SER A 88 6.41 18.76 13.83
N ILE A 89 5.77 18.77 14.99
CA ILE A 89 6.22 18.06 16.20
C ILE A 89 5.73 16.60 16.21
N VAL A 90 4.70 16.28 15.43
CA VAL A 90 4.15 14.93 15.38
C VAL A 90 5.10 14.00 14.64
N ARG A 91 5.77 13.14 15.39
CA ARG A 91 6.67 12.12 14.85
C ARG A 91 6.03 10.75 14.93
N PHE A 92 5.78 10.15 13.77
CA PHE A 92 5.39 8.74 13.71
C PHE A 92 6.58 7.84 14.05
N ARG A 93 6.41 6.96 15.04
CA ARG A 93 7.43 5.99 15.45
C ARG A 93 7.17 4.57 14.92
N THR A 94 6.03 4.34 14.32
CA THR A 94 5.66 3.05 13.74
C THR A 94 6.16 2.96 12.31
N ALA A 95 6.94 1.93 12.00
CA ALA A 95 7.32 1.63 10.63
C ALA A 95 6.08 1.17 9.85
N ILE A 96 5.84 1.80 8.70
CA ILE A 96 4.85 1.33 7.74
C ILE A 96 5.48 0.13 7.05
N MET A 97 4.83 -1.05 7.15
CA MET A 97 5.42 -2.30 6.69
C MET A 97 5.57 -2.38 5.17
N GLU A 98 4.64 -1.77 4.42
CA GLU A 98 4.65 -1.82 2.96
C GLU A 98 4.69 -0.42 2.34
N PRO A 99 5.56 -0.18 1.33
CA PRO A 99 5.65 1.12 0.64
C PRO A 99 4.34 1.55 -0.01
N ALA A 100 3.54 0.60 -0.48
CA ALA A 100 2.26 0.88 -1.12
C ALA A 100 1.20 1.36 -0.12
N ASP A 101 1.22 0.92 1.13
CA ASP A 101 0.35 1.44 2.20
C ASP A 101 0.57 2.94 2.40
N THR A 102 1.83 3.38 2.31
CA THR A 102 2.19 4.80 2.36
C THR A 102 1.51 5.58 1.24
N ALA A 103 1.48 5.05 0.02
CA ALA A 103 0.82 5.71 -1.11
C ALA A 103 -0.69 5.86 -0.90
N PHE A 104 -1.36 4.83 -0.36
CA PHE A 104 -2.78 4.91 0.00
C PHE A 104 -3.05 5.91 1.12
N MET A 105 -2.17 6.02 2.12
CA MET A 105 -2.27 7.04 3.17
C MET A 105 -2.17 8.45 2.59
N PHE A 106 -1.18 8.71 1.73
CA PHE A 106 -1.04 10.01 1.08
C PHE A 106 -2.23 10.34 0.20
N TRP A 107 -2.79 9.36 -0.50
CA TRP A 107 -4.00 9.57 -1.30
C TRP A 107 -5.21 9.92 -0.42
N ALA A 108 -5.42 9.25 0.70
CA ALA A 108 -6.48 9.56 1.65
C ALA A 108 -6.33 10.98 2.26
N ILE A 109 -5.09 11.37 2.62
CA ILE A 109 -4.77 12.72 3.11
C ILE A 109 -5.09 13.75 2.03
N ALA A 110 -4.59 13.57 0.80
CA ALA A 110 -4.82 14.50 -0.31
C ALA A 110 -6.32 14.69 -0.59
N THR A 111 -7.09 13.60 -0.61
CA THR A 111 -8.55 13.65 -0.77
C THR A 111 -9.20 14.46 0.37
N GLY A 112 -8.79 14.23 1.62
CA GLY A 112 -9.26 15.01 2.77
C GLY A 112 -8.94 16.51 2.64
N ILE A 113 -7.72 16.85 2.19
CA ILE A 113 -7.31 18.25 1.98
C ILE A 113 -8.24 18.94 0.98
N ILE A 114 -8.48 18.31 -0.18
CA ILE A 114 -9.31 18.90 -1.23
C ILE A 114 -10.77 19.04 -0.78
N CYS A 115 -11.31 18.04 -0.04
CA CYS A 115 -12.65 18.11 0.53
C CYS A 115 -12.78 19.23 1.57
N GLY A 116 -11.80 19.37 2.47
CA GLY A 116 -11.77 20.41 3.49
C GLY A 116 -11.60 21.82 2.92
N ALA A 117 -10.93 21.94 1.78
CA ALA A 117 -10.80 23.20 1.05
C ALA A 117 -12.08 23.60 0.28
N GLY A 118 -13.12 22.75 0.28
CA GLY A 118 -14.40 23.04 -0.38
C GLY A 118 -14.46 22.76 -1.88
N TYR A 119 -13.41 22.19 -2.49
CA TYR A 119 -13.37 21.89 -3.93
C TYR A 119 -14.01 20.54 -4.27
N VAL A 120 -15.34 20.45 -4.14
CA VAL A 120 -16.12 19.20 -4.31
C VAL A 120 -15.85 18.53 -5.66
N ALA A 121 -15.97 19.27 -6.76
CA ALA A 121 -15.80 18.73 -8.10
C ALA A 121 -14.38 18.21 -8.33
N LEU A 122 -13.37 18.95 -7.85
CA LEU A 122 -11.96 18.56 -7.94
C LEU A 122 -11.66 17.32 -7.08
N ALA A 123 -12.23 17.24 -5.86
CA ALA A 123 -12.08 16.08 -4.99
C ALA A 123 -12.54 14.78 -5.67
N VAL A 124 -13.74 14.82 -6.25
CA VAL A 124 -14.31 13.66 -6.96
C VAL A 124 -13.45 13.28 -8.17
N LEU A 125 -13.14 14.25 -9.01
CA LEU A 125 -12.36 14.01 -10.24
C LEU A 125 -10.98 13.44 -9.94
N MET A 126 -10.23 14.04 -9.01
CA MET A 126 -8.88 13.59 -8.66
C MET A 126 -8.89 12.23 -7.98
N THR A 127 -9.85 11.98 -7.08
CA THR A 127 -9.96 10.67 -6.41
C THR A 127 -10.27 9.56 -7.41
N LEU A 128 -11.17 9.79 -8.37
CA LEU A 128 -11.48 8.81 -9.41
C LEU A 128 -10.30 8.56 -10.34
N LEU A 129 -9.62 9.63 -10.78
CA LEU A 129 -8.46 9.53 -11.66
C LEU A 129 -7.31 8.76 -11.01
N VAL A 130 -6.96 9.09 -9.77
CA VAL A 130 -5.92 8.39 -9.02
C VAL A 130 -6.32 6.93 -8.79
N GLY A 131 -7.59 6.65 -8.44
CA GLY A 131 -8.10 5.29 -8.30
C GLY A 131 -7.98 4.47 -9.58
N LEU A 132 -8.32 5.07 -10.72
CA LEU A 132 -8.16 4.43 -12.02
C LEU A 132 -6.69 4.08 -12.31
N LEU A 133 -5.76 5.01 -12.01
CA LEU A 133 -4.33 4.78 -12.20
C LEU A 133 -3.81 3.66 -11.28
N PHE A 134 -4.23 3.61 -10.01
CA PHE A 134 -3.85 2.51 -9.11
C PHE A 134 -4.32 1.16 -9.63
N VAL A 135 -5.57 1.07 -10.07
CA VAL A 135 -6.13 -0.16 -10.64
C VAL A 135 -5.39 -0.54 -11.93
N ALA A 136 -5.11 0.43 -12.81
CA ALA A 136 -4.38 0.18 -14.05
C ALA A 136 -2.97 -0.38 -13.78
N VAL A 137 -2.21 0.24 -12.88
CA VAL A 137 -0.87 -0.23 -12.49
C VAL A 137 -0.95 -1.64 -11.88
N HIS A 138 -1.95 -1.90 -11.04
CA HIS A 138 -2.14 -3.22 -10.43
C HIS A 138 -2.44 -4.30 -11.49
N VAL A 139 -3.35 -4.02 -12.43
CA VAL A 139 -3.72 -4.97 -13.50
C VAL A 139 -2.55 -5.24 -14.45
N LEU A 140 -1.82 -4.18 -14.85
CA LEU A 140 -0.62 -4.35 -15.68
C LEU A 140 0.48 -5.13 -14.96
N GLY A 141 0.65 -4.89 -13.65
CA GLY A 141 1.65 -5.59 -12.83
C GLY A 141 1.30 -7.06 -12.58
N LYS A 142 0.01 -7.41 -12.51
CA LYS A 142 -0.45 -8.78 -12.27
C LYS A 142 -0.10 -9.73 -13.41
N ASN A 143 -0.05 -9.23 -14.64
CA ASN A 143 0.29 -10.03 -15.82
C ASN A 143 1.76 -10.51 -15.84
N HIS A 144 2.60 -10.03 -14.90
CA HIS A 144 4.03 -10.37 -14.82
C HIS A 144 4.43 -11.06 -13.51
N LYS A 145 3.51 -11.23 -12.54
CA LYS A 145 3.82 -11.94 -11.30
C LYS A 145 3.67 -13.45 -11.49
N ARG A 146 4.78 -14.09 -11.81
CA ARG A 146 4.97 -15.50 -11.47
C ARG A 146 5.23 -15.55 -9.98
N ASP A 147 4.46 -16.35 -9.25
CA ASP A 147 4.66 -16.49 -7.82
C ASP A 147 6.01 -17.17 -7.56
N SER A 148 6.82 -16.55 -6.72
CA SER A 148 8.12 -17.08 -6.34
C SER A 148 7.93 -18.05 -5.18
N TYR A 149 8.38 -19.28 -5.36
CA TYR A 149 8.33 -20.32 -4.36
C TYR A 149 9.75 -20.69 -3.92
N MET A 150 9.91 -20.95 -2.65
CA MET A 150 11.12 -21.53 -2.10
C MET A 150 10.96 -23.06 -2.07
N VAL A 151 11.74 -23.73 -2.85
CA VAL A 151 11.76 -25.20 -2.95
C VAL A 151 12.96 -25.70 -2.17
N VAL A 152 12.68 -26.54 -1.17
CA VAL A 152 13.70 -27.28 -0.42
C VAL A 152 13.67 -28.70 -0.94
N LEU A 153 14.76 -29.12 -1.60
CA LEU A 153 14.93 -30.45 -2.14
C LEU A 153 15.99 -31.20 -1.33
N ARG A 154 15.60 -32.32 -0.74
CA ARG A 154 16.51 -33.21 -0.01
C ARG A 154 16.70 -34.49 -0.80
N CYS A 155 17.96 -34.78 -1.16
CA CYS A 155 18.33 -35.92 -1.99
C CYS A 155 19.43 -36.72 -1.34
N GLU A 156 19.61 -37.97 -1.81
CA GLU A 156 20.76 -38.77 -1.47
C GLU A 156 22.10 -38.13 -1.95
N PRO A 157 23.24 -38.45 -1.33
CA PRO A 157 24.52 -37.80 -1.64
C PRO A 157 24.97 -37.94 -3.12
N GLU A 158 24.53 -39.00 -3.78
CA GLU A 158 24.87 -39.30 -5.19
C GLU A 158 23.94 -38.57 -6.18
N CYS A 159 22.85 -38.03 -5.75
CA CYS A 159 21.87 -37.35 -6.61
C CYS A 159 22.24 -35.87 -6.85
N ASP A 160 22.30 -35.48 -8.12
CA ASP A 160 22.55 -34.08 -8.49
C ASP A 160 21.24 -33.25 -8.42
N ALA A 161 20.88 -32.82 -7.20
CA ALA A 161 19.72 -32.01 -6.93
C ALA A 161 19.66 -30.73 -7.80
N ALA A 162 20.82 -30.17 -8.20
CA ALA A 162 20.86 -28.97 -9.02
C ALA A 162 20.39 -29.25 -10.46
N LYS A 163 20.64 -30.44 -11.01
CA LYS A 163 20.16 -30.83 -12.35
C LYS A 163 18.66 -30.98 -12.39
N LEU A 164 18.02 -31.44 -11.29
CA LEU A 164 16.58 -31.62 -11.21
C LEU A 164 15.84 -30.29 -11.28
N LEU A 165 16.38 -29.23 -10.69
CA LEU A 165 15.77 -27.90 -10.65
C LEU A 165 16.17 -26.98 -11.81
N ARG A 166 17.24 -27.28 -12.57
CA ARG A 166 17.64 -26.48 -13.76
C ARG A 166 16.58 -26.42 -14.87
N GLY A 167 15.64 -27.35 -14.87
CA GLY A 167 14.54 -27.38 -15.84
C GLY A 167 13.42 -26.36 -15.55
N PHE A 168 13.46 -25.70 -14.41
CA PHE A 168 12.45 -24.72 -14.03
C PHE A 168 12.87 -23.29 -14.38
N PRO A 169 11.93 -22.43 -14.78
CA PRO A 169 12.21 -21.04 -15.13
C PRO A 169 12.69 -20.26 -13.88
N HIS A 170 13.63 -19.36 -14.09
CA HIS A 170 14.18 -18.46 -13.06
C HIS A 170 14.69 -19.15 -11.79
N TYR A 171 15.34 -20.31 -11.96
CA TYR A 171 16.03 -21.04 -10.89
C TYR A 171 17.13 -20.18 -10.27
N ARG A 172 17.02 -19.89 -8.98
CA ARG A 172 18.03 -19.17 -8.20
C ARG A 172 18.40 -19.96 -6.95
N LEU A 173 19.62 -20.49 -6.94
CA LEU A 173 20.14 -21.21 -5.78
C LEU A 173 20.36 -20.23 -4.62
N LYS A 174 19.74 -20.50 -3.46
CA LYS A 174 19.91 -19.72 -2.22
C LYS A 174 20.87 -20.37 -1.24
N ASN A 175 20.75 -21.69 -1.07
CA ASN A 175 21.60 -22.45 -0.17
C ASN A 175 21.79 -23.88 -0.68
N LYS A 176 22.95 -24.43 -0.43
CA LYS A 176 23.24 -25.87 -0.65
C LYS A 176 23.98 -26.39 0.56
N ASN A 177 23.41 -27.35 1.25
CA ASN A 177 24.01 -28.03 2.39
C ASN A 177 24.28 -29.50 2.03
N ILE A 178 25.47 -29.94 2.22
CA ILE A 178 25.89 -31.34 1.92
C ILE A 178 26.31 -31.97 3.22
N THR A 179 25.58 -33.00 3.62
CA THR A 179 25.83 -33.79 4.82
C THR A 179 26.20 -35.23 4.41
N ALA A 180 26.86 -36.00 5.26
CA ALA A 180 27.28 -37.37 4.96
C ALA A 180 26.14 -38.32 4.53
N GLY A 181 24.88 -38.01 4.89
CA GLY A 181 23.70 -38.84 4.55
C GLY A 181 22.73 -38.23 3.57
N ALA A 182 22.83 -36.92 3.27
CA ALA A 182 21.89 -36.25 2.36
C ALA A 182 22.45 -34.92 1.84
N THR A 183 22.03 -34.54 0.64
CA THR A 183 22.23 -33.20 0.09
C THR A 183 20.90 -32.43 0.17
N GLU A 184 20.90 -31.28 0.85
CA GLU A 184 19.76 -30.37 0.93
C GLU A 184 20.04 -29.14 0.07
N LEU A 185 19.13 -28.82 -0.81
CA LEU A 185 19.23 -27.70 -1.74
C LEU A 185 18.00 -26.80 -1.59
N VAL A 186 18.25 -25.53 -1.26
CA VAL A 186 17.22 -24.50 -1.16
C VAL A 186 17.35 -23.59 -2.38
N ALA A 187 16.30 -23.56 -3.19
CA ALA A 187 16.25 -22.73 -4.38
C ALA A 187 14.96 -21.92 -4.43
N GLU A 188 15.07 -20.71 -4.93
CA GLU A 188 13.94 -19.89 -5.31
C GLU A 188 13.62 -20.16 -6.77
N VAL A 189 12.36 -20.49 -7.05
CA VAL A 189 11.88 -20.85 -8.37
C VAL A 189 10.57 -20.13 -8.63
N GLU A 190 10.41 -19.55 -9.81
CA GLU A 190 9.14 -18.99 -10.24
C GLU A 190 8.29 -20.12 -10.84
N LEU A 191 7.23 -20.52 -10.14
CA LEU A 191 6.36 -21.61 -10.54
C LEU A 191 5.02 -21.08 -11.06
N SER A 192 4.61 -21.61 -12.22
CA SER A 192 3.24 -21.53 -12.69
C SER A 192 2.45 -22.74 -12.18
N GLN A 193 1.13 -22.68 -12.23
CA GLN A 193 0.27 -23.82 -11.86
C GLN A 193 0.67 -25.12 -12.57
N LYS A 194 1.09 -25.04 -13.84
CA LYS A 194 1.57 -26.19 -14.62
C LYS A 194 2.96 -26.72 -14.19
N ASP A 195 3.76 -25.85 -13.59
CA ASP A 195 5.09 -26.22 -13.11
C ASP A 195 5.02 -26.92 -11.74
N MET A 196 3.94 -26.70 -10.98
CA MET A 196 3.65 -27.39 -9.73
C MET A 196 3.49 -28.91 -9.98
N ASP A 197 2.71 -29.29 -10.99
CA ASP A 197 2.49 -30.70 -11.35
C ASP A 197 3.84 -31.38 -11.75
N ARG A 198 4.71 -30.62 -12.42
CA ARG A 198 6.07 -31.09 -12.75
C ARG A 198 6.94 -31.25 -11.52
N LEU A 199 6.77 -30.40 -10.54
CA LEU A 199 7.54 -30.44 -9.31
C LEU A 199 7.12 -31.64 -8.44
N GLU A 200 5.83 -31.97 -8.43
CA GLU A 200 5.34 -33.19 -7.80
C GLU A 200 5.89 -34.45 -8.45
N SER A 201 6.04 -34.44 -9.77
CA SER A 201 6.63 -35.59 -10.51
C SER A 201 8.12 -35.81 -10.20
N LEU A 202 8.83 -34.85 -9.61
CA LEU A 202 10.20 -35.01 -9.15
C LEU A 202 10.29 -35.90 -7.90
N ARG A 203 9.22 -36.04 -7.14
CA ARG A 203 9.16 -36.90 -5.97
C ARG A 203 9.39 -38.38 -6.32
N ASP A 204 8.94 -38.78 -7.50
CA ASP A 204 9.02 -40.17 -7.97
C ASP A 204 10.37 -40.51 -8.60
N LYS A 205 11.32 -39.58 -8.63
CA LYS A 205 12.68 -39.82 -9.16
C LYS A 205 13.57 -40.47 -8.11
N GLU A 206 14.41 -41.43 -8.57
CA GLU A 206 15.38 -42.09 -7.73
C GLU A 206 16.33 -41.10 -7.07
N GLY A 207 16.55 -41.29 -5.78
CA GLY A 207 17.44 -40.47 -4.96
C GLY A 207 16.82 -39.20 -4.37
N VAL A 208 15.52 -38.90 -4.59
CA VAL A 208 14.79 -37.80 -3.95
C VAL A 208 14.16 -38.31 -2.66
N LEU A 209 14.56 -37.73 -1.52
CA LEU A 209 14.06 -38.11 -0.19
C LEU A 209 12.85 -37.27 0.21
N GLU A 210 12.91 -35.97 -0.04
CA GLU A 210 11.87 -35.03 0.39
C GLU A 210 11.85 -33.78 -0.50
N ILE A 211 10.65 -33.29 -0.78
CA ILE A 211 10.43 -32.01 -1.45
C ILE A 211 9.47 -31.18 -0.59
N THR A 212 9.95 -30.04 -0.13
CA THR A 212 9.11 -29.05 0.58
C THR A 212 9.01 -27.79 -0.23
N VAL A 213 7.79 -27.35 -0.49
CA VAL A 213 7.49 -26.12 -1.23
C VAL A 213 6.89 -25.10 -0.26
N MET A 214 7.55 -23.96 -0.12
CA MET A 214 7.09 -22.86 0.69
C MET A 214 6.83 -21.66 -0.22
N HIS A 215 5.74 -20.94 0.00
CA HIS A 215 5.50 -19.68 -0.68
C HIS A 215 6.58 -18.69 -0.24
N SER A 216 7.40 -18.22 -1.17
CA SER A 216 8.38 -17.16 -0.89
C SER A 216 7.60 -15.86 -0.76
N VAL A 217 7.36 -15.41 0.47
CA VAL A 217 7.00 -14.01 0.69
C VAL A 217 8.27 -13.21 0.40
N SER A 218 8.43 -12.78 -0.83
CA SER A 218 9.53 -11.91 -1.25
C SER A 218 9.36 -10.55 -0.56
N GLY A 219 9.68 -10.52 0.73
CA GLY A 219 10.06 -9.30 1.39
C GLY A 219 11.46 -8.98 0.88
N SER A 220 11.57 -7.97 0.02
CA SER A 220 12.83 -7.33 -0.28
C SER A 220 13.43 -6.81 1.03
N VAL A 221 14.29 -7.64 1.64
CA VAL A 221 15.25 -7.16 2.62
C VAL A 221 16.33 -6.44 1.82
N LEU A 222 16.28 -5.12 1.79
CA LEU A 222 17.38 -4.19 1.61
C LEU A 222 17.30 -3.15 2.70
#